data_813df78d22eb6e531b8ca59f0d658027
#
_entry.id   813df78d22eb6e531b8ca59f0d658027
#
_cell.length_a   1.000
_cell.length_b   1.000
_cell.length_c   1.000
_cell.angle_alpha   90.00
_cell.angle_beta   90.00
_cell.angle_gamma   90.00
#
_symmetry.space_group_name_H-M   'P 1'
#
loop_
_entity.id
_entity.type
_entity.pdbx_description
1 polymer ?
#
loop_
_entity_poly.entity_id
_entity_poly.type
_entity_poly.pdbx_seq_one_letter_code
_entity_poly.pdbx_strand_id
1 'polypeptide(L)'
;MRRKILFIALCCLFAGQYVSAQKVFVKGNMTDISMVTPQTELFLKSKLFKFDEGINQHLQGKMFVRRFRHCQSAIKIKSEYPVTVYLAATTPVINKKWKSLNEFFLSGNQKFYLYSYELDNRWVTVPDMNGNSSLLFAPQIERVDLPTVPGTVIYNSDNSDRNFVTDPALAVLPNGDYIAGCRARFSGKTGFVRLYRSTNKGKTWEVLSEIPEVGFYSLFVHDSVLYLMGTKGGFNHMVILRSDDGGRNWTTPIDSKHGLLSGESKSYHSASVPVAYAKGRIWRAMEDNLPKGKRYFRAFMMSAPINANLLDSAAWTRSEALPYDSTWLGTDRTFNGWLEGNAVVTREGNVVDILRI
;
A
#
# COMPACT_ATOMS: atom_id res chain seq x y z
N MET A 1 51.57 -59.18 34.19
CA MET A 1 51.90 -57.81 33.80
C MET A 1 50.82 -57.32 32.81
N ARG A 2 49.86 -56.52 33.25
CA ARG A 2 48.81 -55.94 32.38
C ARG A 2 49.18 -54.46 32.11
N ARG A 3 49.57 -54.19 30.88
CA ARG A 3 49.77 -52.78 30.41
C ARG A 3 48.42 -52.13 30.22
N LYS A 4 48.17 -51.08 31.00
CA LYS A 4 47.01 -50.13 30.77
C LYS A 4 47.44 -49.16 29.68
N ILE A 5 46.73 -49.18 28.58
CA ILE A 5 46.83 -48.17 27.52
C ILE A 5 45.85 -47.04 27.91
N LEU A 6 46.42 -45.87 28.15
CA LEU A 6 45.67 -44.63 28.43
C LEU A 6 45.32 -43.95 27.11
N PHE A 7 44.05 -43.98 26.72
CA PHE A 7 43.55 -43.18 25.61
C PHE A 7 43.32 -41.76 26.09
N ILE A 8 44.14 -40.83 25.63
CA ILE A 8 43.87 -39.40 25.77
C ILE A 8 43.01 -39.00 24.57
N ALA A 9 41.72 -38.82 24.81
CA ALA A 9 40.81 -38.18 23.82
C ALA A 9 41.05 -36.68 23.83
N LEU A 10 41.72 -36.18 22.80
CA LEU A 10 41.90 -34.77 22.56
C LEU A 10 40.56 -34.22 21.99
N CYS A 11 39.68 -33.77 22.87
CA CYS A 11 38.50 -32.98 22.44
C CYS A 11 38.98 -31.65 21.93
N CYS A 12 39.18 -31.53 20.63
CA CYS A 12 39.24 -30.24 19.97
C CYS A 12 37.87 -29.55 20.10
N LEU A 13 37.73 -28.74 21.13
CA LEU A 13 36.66 -27.74 21.22
C LEU A 13 36.88 -26.72 20.10
N PHE A 14 36.31 -26.97 18.94
CA PHE A 14 36.01 -25.90 18.01
C PHE A 14 34.93 -25.06 18.66
N ALA A 15 35.33 -24.08 19.46
CA ALA A 15 34.50 -22.93 19.73
C ALA A 15 34.29 -22.19 18.39
N GLY A 16 33.32 -22.66 17.62
CA GLY A 16 32.77 -21.87 16.53
C GLY A 16 32.27 -20.58 17.15
N GLN A 17 33.08 -19.55 17.08
CA GLN A 17 32.57 -18.20 17.28
C GLN A 17 31.48 -18.01 16.19
N TYR A 18 30.24 -18.20 16.57
CA TYR A 18 29.15 -17.60 15.84
C TYR A 18 29.39 -16.08 15.89
N VAL A 19 30.07 -15.56 14.88
CA VAL A 19 30.05 -14.13 14.60
C VAL A 19 28.61 -13.83 14.31
N SER A 20 27.87 -13.41 15.34
CA SER A 20 26.55 -12.83 15.17
C SER A 20 26.71 -11.76 14.11
N ALA A 21 26.12 -11.98 12.94
CA ALA A 21 26.23 -11.04 11.84
C ALA A 21 25.82 -9.68 12.36
N GLN A 22 26.73 -8.69 12.29
CA GLN A 22 26.53 -7.33 12.79
C GLN A 22 25.36 -6.69 12.05
N LYS A 23 24.19 -6.79 12.64
CA LYS A 23 22.94 -6.29 12.05
C LYS A 23 22.80 -4.79 12.29
N VAL A 24 22.45 -4.09 11.24
CA VAL A 24 22.01 -2.68 11.28
C VAL A 24 20.51 -2.62 11.11
N PHE A 25 19.85 -2.11 12.12
CA PHE A 25 18.41 -1.84 12.09
C PHE A 25 18.15 -0.51 11.43
N VAL A 26 17.23 -0.50 10.47
CA VAL A 26 16.87 0.71 9.72
C VAL A 26 15.38 0.98 9.86
N LYS A 27 15.02 2.23 10.17
CA LYS A 27 13.65 2.73 10.14
C LYS A 27 13.53 4.00 9.31
N GLY A 28 12.40 4.17 8.65
CA GLY A 28 12.11 5.29 7.75
C GLY A 28 11.46 4.82 6.46
N ASN A 29 11.19 5.75 5.56
CA ASN A 29 10.64 5.43 4.25
C ASN A 29 11.71 4.74 3.39
N MET A 30 11.68 3.43 3.41
CA MET A 30 12.52 2.56 2.61
C MET A 30 11.65 1.81 1.62
N THR A 31 12.19 1.57 0.48
CA THR A 31 11.47 0.83 -0.57
C THR A 31 12.05 -0.57 -0.76
N ASP A 32 13.35 -0.76 -0.54
CA ASP A 32 13.96 -2.08 -0.72
C ASP A 32 15.33 -2.18 -0.02
N ILE A 33 15.75 -3.41 0.28
CA ILE A 33 17.10 -3.76 0.74
C ILE A 33 17.67 -4.76 -0.26
N SER A 34 18.83 -4.45 -0.83
CA SER A 34 19.48 -5.27 -1.84
C SER A 34 20.93 -5.57 -1.46
N MET A 35 21.44 -6.67 -2.00
CA MET A 35 22.89 -6.97 -1.93
C MET A 35 23.64 -6.16 -2.97
N VAL A 36 24.86 -5.76 -2.62
CA VAL A 36 25.80 -5.15 -3.58
C VAL A 36 26.38 -6.25 -4.46
N THR A 37 25.95 -6.28 -5.70
CA THR A 37 26.47 -7.18 -6.74
C THR A 37 26.67 -6.38 -8.03
N PRO A 38 27.57 -6.83 -8.95
CA PRO A 38 27.68 -6.22 -10.28
C PRO A 38 26.30 -6.12 -10.96
N GLN A 39 26.07 -5.03 -11.65
CA GLN A 39 24.83 -4.71 -12.37
C GLN A 39 23.59 -4.50 -11.51
N THR A 40 23.67 -4.57 -10.16
CA THR A 40 22.55 -4.18 -9.30
C THR A 40 22.22 -2.70 -9.47
N GLU A 41 20.95 -2.37 -9.70
CA GLU A 41 20.49 -1.00 -9.81
C GLU A 41 20.61 -0.27 -8.46
N LEU A 42 21.23 0.91 -8.45
CA LEU A 42 21.41 1.70 -7.22
C LEU A 42 20.11 2.31 -6.72
N PHE A 43 19.23 2.69 -7.63
CA PHE A 43 17.97 3.34 -7.31
C PHE A 43 16.80 2.58 -7.92
N LEU A 44 15.66 2.61 -7.26
CA LEU A 44 14.43 2.07 -7.81
C LEU A 44 14.05 2.83 -9.08
N LYS A 45 13.63 2.08 -10.09
CA LYS A 45 13.18 2.59 -11.40
C LYS A 45 14.24 3.38 -12.17
N SER A 46 15.50 3.19 -11.87
CA SER A 46 16.58 3.88 -12.58
C SER A 46 17.60 2.91 -13.13
N LYS A 47 17.38 2.47 -14.35
CA LYS A 47 18.31 1.57 -15.08
C LYS A 47 19.67 2.22 -15.41
N LEU A 48 19.78 3.55 -15.27
CA LEU A 48 21.00 4.33 -15.60
C LEU A 48 22.10 4.18 -14.54
N PHE A 49 21.76 3.81 -13.31
CA PHE A 49 22.70 3.74 -12.21
C PHE A 49 22.79 2.31 -11.69
N LYS A 50 23.93 1.70 -11.94
CA LYS A 50 24.23 0.32 -11.53
C LYS A 50 25.64 0.27 -10.96
N PHE A 51 25.92 -0.76 -10.15
CA PHE A 51 27.29 -1.07 -9.76
C PHE A 51 28.04 -1.64 -10.96
N ASP A 52 29.24 -1.10 -11.18
CA ASP A 52 30.17 -1.64 -12.16
C ASP A 52 30.84 -2.94 -11.62
N GLU A 53 31.54 -3.68 -12.48
CA GLU A 53 32.23 -4.91 -12.08
C GLU A 53 33.32 -4.65 -11.02
N GLY A 54 33.94 -3.47 -11.02
CA GLY A 54 34.94 -3.02 -10.04
C GLY A 54 34.30 -2.43 -8.79
N ILE A 55 33.43 -3.16 -8.09
CA ILE A 55 32.81 -2.71 -6.85
C ILE A 55 33.89 -2.34 -5.81
N ASN A 56 33.77 -1.13 -5.24
CA ASN A 56 34.64 -0.64 -4.19
C ASN A 56 34.73 -1.64 -3.02
N GLN A 57 35.94 -1.91 -2.54
CA GLN A 57 36.21 -2.93 -1.51
C GLN A 57 35.41 -2.75 -0.23
N HIS A 58 35.10 -1.52 0.16
CA HIS A 58 34.26 -1.22 1.34
C HIS A 58 32.80 -1.62 1.16
N LEU A 59 32.34 -1.81 -0.08
CA LEU A 59 30.95 -2.10 -0.41
C LEU A 59 30.74 -3.57 -0.78
N GLN A 60 31.81 -4.31 -1.11
CA GLN A 60 31.70 -5.73 -1.49
C GLN A 60 31.00 -6.56 -0.40
N GLY A 61 30.04 -7.39 -0.81
CA GLY A 61 29.31 -8.30 0.07
C GLY A 61 28.40 -7.60 1.10
N LYS A 62 28.20 -6.29 1.01
CA LYS A 62 27.29 -5.55 1.89
C LYS A 62 25.88 -5.47 1.31
N MET A 63 24.95 -5.24 2.20
CA MET A 63 23.59 -4.86 1.84
C MET A 63 23.49 -3.33 1.76
N PHE A 64 22.55 -2.83 0.98
CA PHE A 64 22.28 -1.41 0.93
C PHE A 64 20.79 -1.11 0.85
N VAL A 65 20.44 0.11 1.28
CA VAL A 65 19.09 0.64 1.20
C VAL A 65 18.87 1.24 -0.18
N ARG A 66 18.06 0.60 -1.00
CA ARG A 66 17.67 1.07 -2.33
C ARG A 66 16.41 1.94 -2.25
N ARG A 67 16.49 3.15 -2.76
CA ARG A 67 15.45 4.18 -2.70
C ARG A 67 15.17 4.74 -4.08
N PHE A 68 14.07 5.50 -4.19
CA PHE A 68 13.91 6.36 -5.35
C PHE A 68 14.98 7.45 -5.34
N ARG A 69 15.50 7.78 -6.53
CA ARG A 69 16.41 8.92 -6.67
C ARG A 69 15.71 10.20 -6.18
N HIS A 70 16.44 11.06 -5.47
CA HIS A 70 15.93 12.30 -4.85
C HIS A 70 14.85 12.08 -3.75
N CYS A 71 14.79 10.91 -3.15
CA CYS A 71 13.95 10.70 -1.99
C CYS A 71 14.46 11.50 -0.79
N GLN A 72 13.65 12.41 -0.27
CA GLN A 72 13.99 13.29 0.86
C GLN A 72 13.63 12.72 2.23
N SER A 73 13.06 11.53 2.29
CA SER A 73 12.65 10.94 3.57
C SER A 73 13.85 10.59 4.43
N ALA A 74 13.84 11.02 5.69
CA ALA A 74 14.87 10.70 6.66
C ALA A 74 14.89 9.20 6.99
N ILE A 75 16.09 8.63 7.09
CA ILE A 75 16.34 7.28 7.59
C ILE A 75 17.05 7.39 8.93
N LYS A 76 16.66 6.57 9.90
CA LYS A 76 17.37 6.37 11.17
C LYS A 76 17.91 4.96 11.23
N ILE A 77 19.11 4.84 11.77
CA ILE A 77 19.83 3.56 11.89
C ILE A 77 20.35 3.37 13.32
N LYS A 78 20.45 2.13 13.76
CA LYS A 78 21.15 1.71 14.97
C LYS A 78 21.69 0.30 14.82
N SER A 79 22.62 -0.11 15.67
CA SER A 79 23.06 -1.50 15.79
C SER A 79 23.21 -1.87 17.26
N GLU A 80 22.96 -3.11 17.64
CA GLU A 80 23.18 -3.59 19.02
C GLU A 80 24.66 -3.69 19.37
N TYR A 81 25.49 -3.88 18.35
CA TYR A 81 26.95 -3.99 18.50
C TYR A 81 27.63 -2.92 17.63
N PRO A 82 28.83 -2.44 18.00
CA PRO A 82 29.59 -1.53 17.15
C PRO A 82 29.76 -2.09 15.73
N VAL A 83 29.41 -1.28 14.73
CA VAL A 83 29.52 -1.68 13.32
C VAL A 83 29.84 -0.47 12.45
N THR A 84 30.75 -0.63 11.50
CA THR A 84 31.04 0.38 10.50
C THR A 84 29.96 0.33 9.41
N VAL A 85 29.27 1.45 9.20
CA VAL A 85 28.34 1.65 8.07
C VAL A 85 28.93 2.65 7.09
N TYR A 86 28.51 2.57 5.83
CA TYR A 86 29.00 3.43 4.79
C TYR A 86 27.88 4.24 4.16
N LEU A 87 28.18 5.44 3.77
CA LEU A 87 27.28 6.31 3.02
C LEU A 87 27.97 6.70 1.72
N ALA A 88 27.28 6.46 0.60
CA ALA A 88 27.69 7.00 -0.69
C ALA A 88 26.81 8.18 -1.04
N ALA A 89 27.41 9.30 -1.39
CA ALA A 89 26.68 10.56 -1.65
C ALA A 89 27.26 11.29 -2.87
N THR A 90 26.37 11.90 -3.64
CA THR A 90 26.75 12.67 -4.85
C THR A 90 27.31 14.06 -4.54
N THR A 91 27.15 14.54 -3.32
CA THR A 91 27.68 15.80 -2.80
C THR A 91 28.37 15.59 -1.46
N PRO A 92 29.28 16.51 -1.05
CA PRO A 92 29.95 16.42 0.22
C PRO A 92 28.99 16.37 1.42
N VAL A 93 29.24 15.46 2.35
CA VAL A 93 28.49 15.33 3.60
C VAL A 93 29.04 16.34 4.61
N ILE A 94 28.20 17.27 5.06
CA ILE A 94 28.60 18.34 5.99
C ILE A 94 28.67 17.85 7.45
N ASN A 95 28.05 16.70 7.75
CA ASN A 95 28.04 16.16 9.11
C ASN A 95 29.42 15.59 9.49
N LYS A 96 30.14 16.27 10.39
CA LYS A 96 31.50 15.90 10.84
C LYS A 96 31.64 14.51 11.48
N LYS A 97 30.54 13.88 11.86
CA LYS A 97 30.56 12.50 12.41
C LYS A 97 30.76 11.45 11.31
N TRP A 98 30.41 11.78 10.08
CA TRP A 98 30.65 10.92 8.91
C TRP A 98 32.04 11.25 8.36
N LYS A 99 32.96 10.28 8.48
CA LYS A 99 34.36 10.43 8.06
C LYS A 99 34.48 10.19 6.58
N SER A 100 35.00 11.14 5.81
CA SER A 100 35.34 10.91 4.41
C SER A 100 36.42 9.84 4.29
N LEU A 101 36.23 8.90 3.39
CA LEU A 101 37.25 7.92 3.02
C LEU A 101 38.20 8.46 1.95
N ASN A 102 37.93 9.65 1.39
CA ASN A 102 38.62 10.20 0.20
C ASN A 102 38.54 9.26 -1.01
N GLU A 103 37.53 8.40 -1.02
CA GLU A 103 37.23 7.44 -2.07
C GLU A 103 35.90 7.75 -2.72
N PHE A 104 35.70 7.24 -3.93
CA PHE A 104 34.44 7.33 -4.64
C PHE A 104 34.28 6.14 -5.59
N PHE A 105 33.05 5.93 -6.06
CA PHE A 105 32.80 5.10 -7.24
C PHE A 105 31.99 5.88 -8.27
N LEU A 106 31.99 5.41 -9.50
CA LEU A 106 31.19 5.95 -10.59
C LEU A 106 30.00 5.02 -10.84
N SER A 107 28.86 5.60 -11.18
CA SER A 107 27.73 4.88 -11.73
C SER A 107 27.05 5.75 -12.77
N GLY A 108 27.04 5.29 -14.00
CA GLY A 108 26.81 6.16 -15.14
C GLY A 108 27.82 7.32 -15.15
N ASN A 109 27.34 8.53 -15.36
CA ASN A 109 28.20 9.74 -15.31
C ASN A 109 28.23 10.41 -13.92
N GLN A 110 27.72 9.75 -12.88
CA GLN A 110 27.60 10.31 -11.53
C GLN A 110 28.69 9.77 -10.62
N LYS A 111 29.33 10.66 -9.89
CA LYS A 111 30.32 10.36 -8.87
C LYS A 111 29.65 10.24 -7.50
N PHE A 112 29.95 9.16 -6.76
CA PHE A 112 29.48 8.90 -5.41
C PHE A 112 30.65 8.87 -4.45
N TYR A 113 30.78 9.88 -3.59
CA TYR A 113 31.80 9.97 -2.55
C TYR A 113 31.45 9.09 -1.38
N LEU A 114 32.44 8.40 -0.81
CA LEU A 114 32.26 7.45 0.28
C LEU A 114 32.62 8.06 1.64
N TYR A 115 31.76 7.75 2.60
CA TYR A 115 31.91 8.10 4.02
C TYR A 115 31.68 6.89 4.87
N SER A 116 32.35 6.83 6.04
CA SER A 116 32.11 5.83 7.06
C SER A 116 31.59 6.45 8.34
N TYR A 117 30.86 5.64 9.13
CA TYR A 117 30.36 6.00 10.45
C TYR A 117 30.40 4.75 11.36
N GLU A 118 30.95 4.92 12.56
CA GLU A 118 30.88 3.86 13.59
C GLU A 118 29.55 3.96 14.31
N LEU A 119 28.66 3.05 13.98
CA LEU A 119 27.31 2.96 14.53
C LEU A 119 27.31 2.16 15.83
N ASP A 120 26.55 2.62 16.79
CA ASP A 120 26.32 1.96 18.06
C ASP A 120 24.82 1.73 18.31
N ASN A 121 24.45 1.42 19.53
CA ASN A 121 23.09 1.11 19.96
C ASN A 121 22.17 2.36 20.10
N ARG A 122 22.59 3.51 19.60
CA ARG A 122 21.74 4.71 19.56
C ARG A 122 21.19 4.95 18.17
N TRP A 123 19.94 5.44 18.08
CA TRP A 123 19.37 5.83 16.82
C TRP A 123 20.07 7.08 16.25
N VAL A 124 20.64 6.93 15.08
CA VAL A 124 21.32 7.99 14.33
C VAL A 124 20.54 8.27 13.05
N THR A 125 20.29 9.55 12.77
CA THR A 125 19.72 9.95 11.48
C THR A 125 20.81 9.96 10.42
N VAL A 126 20.59 9.24 9.33
CA VAL A 126 21.45 9.29 8.15
C VAL A 126 21.32 10.69 7.54
N PRO A 127 22.42 11.36 7.21
CA PRO A 127 22.38 12.70 6.64
C PRO A 127 21.45 12.75 5.43
N ASP A 128 20.48 13.68 5.46
CA ASP A 128 19.64 14.00 4.32
C ASP A 128 20.43 14.95 3.42
N MET A 129 20.46 14.63 2.15
CA MET A 129 21.28 15.33 1.17
C MET A 129 20.48 16.33 0.35
N ASN A 130 19.38 16.87 0.87
CA ASN A 130 18.60 17.96 0.26
C ASN A 130 18.39 17.80 -1.26
N GLY A 131 17.78 16.68 -1.66
CA GLY A 131 17.52 16.40 -3.07
C GLY A 131 18.67 15.73 -3.82
N ASN A 132 19.81 15.47 -3.15
CA ASN A 132 20.90 14.69 -3.71
C ASN A 132 20.73 13.21 -3.39
N SER A 133 21.26 12.37 -4.27
CA SER A 133 21.18 10.94 -4.11
C SER A 133 22.17 10.44 -3.07
N SER A 134 21.71 9.70 -2.07
CA SER A 134 22.56 9.02 -1.09
C SER A 134 22.15 7.57 -0.93
N LEU A 135 23.10 6.71 -0.62
CA LEU A 135 22.92 5.27 -0.43
C LEU A 135 23.61 4.84 0.86
N LEU A 136 22.89 4.11 1.71
CA LEU A 136 23.41 3.55 2.96
C LEU A 136 23.78 2.09 2.75
N PHE A 137 24.98 1.70 3.20
CA PHE A 137 25.52 0.35 3.13
C PHE A 137 25.89 -0.17 4.52
N ALA A 138 25.63 -1.44 4.77
CA ALA A 138 26.01 -2.12 6.01
C ALA A 138 26.27 -3.61 5.76
N PRO A 139 26.99 -4.32 6.65
CA PRO A 139 27.22 -5.76 6.52
C PRO A 139 25.93 -6.55 6.40
N GLN A 140 24.95 -6.25 7.24
CA GLN A 140 23.60 -6.79 7.19
C GLN A 140 22.60 -5.70 7.59
N ILE A 141 21.52 -5.59 6.85
CA ILE A 141 20.45 -4.61 7.12
C ILE A 141 19.18 -5.37 7.44
N GLU A 142 18.55 -5.01 8.56
CA GLU A 142 17.23 -5.47 8.95
C GLU A 142 16.30 -4.26 9.09
N ARG A 143 15.17 -4.30 8.42
CA ARG A 143 14.15 -3.29 8.57
C ARG A 143 13.47 -3.46 9.92
N VAL A 144 13.58 -2.46 10.77
CA VAL A 144 12.69 -2.37 11.93
C VAL A 144 11.41 -1.78 11.42
N ASP A 145 10.38 -2.59 11.37
CA ASP A 145 9.06 -2.08 11.06
C ASP A 145 8.76 -0.94 12.02
N LEU A 146 8.26 0.14 11.47
CA LEU A 146 7.59 1.17 12.26
C LEU A 146 6.68 0.43 13.24
N PRO A 147 6.50 0.95 14.50
CA PRO A 147 5.70 0.28 15.51
C PRO A 147 4.49 -0.30 14.81
N THR A 148 4.35 -1.60 14.87
CA THR A 148 3.37 -2.36 14.12
C THR A 148 2.07 -1.60 14.16
N VAL A 149 1.66 -1.07 13.03
CA VAL A 149 0.29 -0.56 12.91
C VAL A 149 -0.57 -1.68 13.45
N PRO A 150 -1.38 -1.44 14.50
CA PRO A 150 -2.17 -2.52 15.09
C PRO A 150 -3.02 -3.13 13.98
N GLY A 151 -2.75 -4.38 13.65
CA GLY A 151 -3.43 -5.08 12.56
C GLY A 151 -2.55 -6.11 11.86
N THR A 152 -3.15 -6.78 10.91
CA THR A 152 -2.47 -7.79 10.08
C THR A 152 -2.35 -7.26 8.66
N VAL A 153 -1.18 -7.38 8.07
CA VAL A 153 -0.98 -7.06 6.64
C VAL A 153 -1.66 -8.13 5.81
N ILE A 154 -2.69 -7.75 5.06
CA ILE A 154 -3.43 -8.64 4.15
C ILE A 154 -2.66 -8.82 2.85
N TYR A 155 -2.14 -7.75 2.30
CA TYR A 155 -1.36 -7.73 1.08
C TYR A 155 -0.31 -6.61 1.12
N ASN A 156 0.89 -6.93 0.71
CA ASN A 156 1.97 -5.96 0.55
C ASN A 156 2.31 -5.84 -0.94
N SER A 157 2.06 -4.66 -1.53
CA SER A 157 2.47 -4.37 -2.90
C SER A 157 3.99 -4.22 -2.97
N ASP A 158 4.60 -4.68 -4.06
CA ASP A 158 6.01 -4.45 -4.36
C ASP A 158 6.34 -2.98 -4.67
N ASN A 159 5.33 -2.11 -4.55
CA ASN A 159 5.42 -0.67 -4.78
C ASN A 159 6.01 -0.29 -6.15
N SER A 160 5.80 -1.14 -7.15
CA SER A 160 6.14 -0.83 -8.53
C SER A 160 5.03 0.00 -9.20
N ASP A 161 5.35 0.76 -10.25
CA ASP A 161 4.34 1.48 -11.05
C ASP A 161 3.36 0.54 -11.74
N ARG A 162 3.66 -0.75 -11.75
CA ARG A 162 2.88 -1.78 -12.41
C ARG A 162 1.96 -2.53 -11.48
N ASN A 163 2.26 -2.50 -10.16
CA ASN A 163 1.54 -3.23 -9.13
C ASN A 163 1.15 -2.27 -8.01
N PHE A 164 -0.12 -1.92 -7.92
CA PHE A 164 -0.64 -1.11 -6.83
C PHE A 164 -2.02 -1.60 -6.40
N VAL A 165 -2.39 -1.25 -5.19
CA VAL A 165 -3.69 -1.52 -4.60
C VAL A 165 -4.32 -0.24 -4.10
N THR A 166 -5.64 -0.13 -4.28
CA THR A 166 -6.47 0.99 -3.84
C THR A 166 -7.81 0.46 -3.33
N ASP A 167 -8.70 1.33 -2.96
CA ASP A 167 -10.10 1.06 -2.63
C ASP A 167 -10.27 -0.08 -1.60
N PRO A 168 -9.69 0.02 -0.37
CA PRO A 168 -9.85 -1.01 0.63
C PRO A 168 -11.31 -1.09 1.12
N ALA A 169 -11.85 -2.28 1.25
CA ALA A 169 -13.17 -2.53 1.81
C ALA A 169 -13.16 -3.75 2.73
N LEU A 170 -14.06 -3.78 3.69
CA LEU A 170 -14.20 -4.88 4.66
C LEU A 170 -15.67 -5.19 4.90
N ALA A 171 -16.02 -6.47 4.96
CA ALA A 171 -17.31 -6.97 5.42
C ALA A 171 -17.12 -8.15 6.38
N VAL A 172 -18.06 -8.33 7.30
CA VAL A 172 -18.10 -9.48 8.21
C VAL A 172 -19.31 -10.32 7.85
N LEU A 173 -19.09 -11.58 7.48
CA LEU A 173 -20.15 -12.51 7.14
C LEU A 173 -20.91 -13.00 8.40
N PRO A 174 -22.16 -13.48 8.26
CA PRO A 174 -22.94 -14.00 9.40
C PRO A 174 -22.26 -15.13 10.18
N ASN A 175 -21.43 -15.93 9.52
CA ASN A 175 -20.64 -16.99 10.16
C ASN A 175 -19.39 -16.48 10.90
N GLY A 176 -19.14 -15.16 10.90
CA GLY A 176 -18.02 -14.53 11.57
C GLY A 176 -16.73 -14.44 10.72
N ASP A 177 -16.74 -14.89 9.48
CA ASP A 177 -15.61 -14.71 8.57
C ASP A 177 -15.48 -13.26 8.13
N TYR A 178 -14.26 -12.78 7.99
CA TYR A 178 -13.98 -11.46 7.45
C TYR A 178 -13.64 -11.56 5.96
N ILE A 179 -14.26 -10.68 5.17
CA ILE A 179 -13.97 -10.52 3.75
C ILE A 179 -13.36 -9.14 3.57
N ALA A 180 -12.09 -9.09 3.20
CA ALA A 180 -11.41 -7.85 2.83
C ALA A 180 -11.23 -7.79 1.32
N GLY A 181 -11.26 -6.59 0.77
CA GLY A 181 -11.06 -6.37 -0.65
C GLY A 181 -10.15 -5.19 -0.92
N CYS A 182 -9.47 -5.25 -2.05
CA CYS A 182 -8.77 -4.11 -2.62
C CYS A 182 -8.92 -4.14 -4.13
N ARG A 183 -8.98 -2.95 -4.75
CA ARG A 183 -8.79 -2.85 -6.19
C ARG A 183 -7.31 -3.00 -6.50
N ALA A 184 -6.98 -3.95 -7.33
CA ALA A 184 -5.60 -4.28 -7.69
C ALA A 184 -5.35 -4.00 -9.18
N ARG A 185 -4.14 -3.55 -9.49
CA ARG A 185 -3.59 -3.53 -10.85
C ARG A 185 -2.24 -4.20 -10.80
N PHE A 186 -2.08 -5.27 -11.54
CA PHE A 186 -0.80 -5.95 -11.74
C PHE A 186 -0.37 -5.84 -13.19
N SER A 187 0.95 -5.91 -13.41
CA SER A 187 1.53 -5.80 -14.75
C SER A 187 0.80 -6.69 -15.76
N GLY A 188 0.26 -6.06 -16.83
CA GLY A 188 -0.43 -6.76 -17.92
C GLY A 188 -1.91 -7.10 -17.68
N LYS A 189 -2.48 -6.79 -16.50
CA LYS A 189 -3.91 -6.96 -16.22
C LYS A 189 -4.61 -5.60 -16.09
N THR A 190 -5.84 -5.49 -16.60
CA THR A 190 -6.76 -4.40 -16.27
C THR A 190 -7.11 -4.44 -14.79
N GLY A 191 -7.47 -3.30 -14.19
CA GLY A 191 -7.85 -3.24 -12.77
C GLY A 191 -9.00 -4.21 -12.43
N PHE A 192 -8.87 -4.91 -11.34
CA PHE A 192 -9.86 -5.86 -10.80
C PHE A 192 -9.92 -5.73 -9.28
N VAL A 193 -11.00 -6.19 -8.67
CA VAL A 193 -11.10 -6.31 -7.22
C VAL A 193 -10.60 -7.68 -6.81
N ARG A 194 -9.63 -7.73 -5.91
CA ARG A 194 -9.20 -8.97 -5.27
C ARG A 194 -9.78 -9.03 -3.86
N LEU A 195 -10.44 -10.16 -3.56
CA LEU A 195 -10.98 -10.44 -2.25
C LEU A 195 -10.10 -11.43 -1.49
N TYR A 196 -10.04 -11.22 -0.19
CA TYR A 196 -9.35 -12.05 0.78
C TYR A 196 -10.33 -12.47 1.85
N ARG A 197 -10.19 -13.70 2.38
CA ARG A 197 -10.98 -14.22 3.46
C ARG A 197 -10.12 -14.54 4.67
N SER A 198 -10.66 -14.26 5.86
CA SER A 198 -10.12 -14.71 7.12
C SER A 198 -11.20 -15.44 7.92
N THR A 199 -10.90 -16.65 8.38
CA THR A 199 -11.77 -17.47 9.24
C THR A 199 -11.38 -17.37 10.72
N ASN A 200 -10.36 -16.54 11.05
CA ASN A 200 -9.80 -16.42 12.39
C ASN A 200 -9.70 -14.97 12.86
N LYS A 201 -10.72 -14.16 12.52
CA LYS A 201 -10.84 -12.74 12.92
C LYS A 201 -9.66 -11.88 12.47
N GLY A 202 -9.20 -12.06 11.24
CA GLY A 202 -8.16 -11.25 10.63
C GLY A 202 -6.72 -11.60 11.00
N LYS A 203 -6.48 -12.71 11.71
CA LYS A 203 -5.11 -13.13 12.05
C LYS A 203 -4.35 -13.66 10.83
N THR A 204 -5.02 -14.38 9.95
CA THR A 204 -4.48 -14.84 8.67
C THR A 204 -5.50 -14.63 7.56
N TRP A 205 -5.02 -14.51 6.34
CA TRP A 205 -5.82 -14.19 5.17
C TRP A 205 -5.41 -15.08 3.99
N GLU A 206 -6.39 -15.50 3.22
CA GLU A 206 -6.20 -16.22 1.97
C GLU A 206 -6.89 -15.49 0.81
N VAL A 207 -6.38 -15.61 -0.40
CA VAL A 207 -7.05 -15.08 -1.60
C VAL A 207 -8.33 -15.87 -1.83
N LEU A 208 -9.46 -15.18 -1.95
CA LEU A 208 -10.78 -15.78 -2.13
C LEU A 208 -11.23 -15.78 -3.59
N SER A 209 -11.27 -14.61 -4.20
CA SER A 209 -11.74 -14.43 -5.60
C SER A 209 -11.24 -13.13 -6.21
N GLU A 210 -11.37 -13.02 -7.53
CA GLU A 210 -11.08 -11.81 -8.29
C GLU A 210 -12.30 -11.41 -9.13
N ILE A 211 -12.68 -10.13 -9.07
CA ILE A 211 -13.84 -9.59 -9.79
C ILE A 211 -13.31 -8.57 -10.80
N PRO A 212 -13.41 -8.84 -12.10
CA PRO A 212 -12.90 -7.95 -13.13
C PRO A 212 -13.75 -6.68 -13.25
N GLU A 213 -13.13 -5.63 -13.76
CA GLU A 213 -13.82 -4.40 -14.20
C GLU A 213 -14.73 -3.73 -13.15
N VAL A 214 -14.35 -3.77 -11.87
CA VAL A 214 -15.06 -3.02 -10.82
C VAL A 214 -14.08 -2.08 -10.13
N GLY A 215 -14.55 -0.89 -9.76
CA GLY A 215 -13.80 0.10 -8.99
C GLY A 215 -14.72 0.95 -8.12
N PHE A 216 -14.12 1.76 -7.24
CA PHE A 216 -14.83 2.67 -6.34
C PHE A 216 -15.96 1.97 -5.57
N TYR A 217 -15.66 0.80 -5.02
CA TYR A 217 -16.67 -0.13 -4.50
C TYR A 217 -16.72 -0.17 -2.99
N SER A 218 -17.83 -0.66 -2.47
CA SER A 218 -18.00 -1.06 -1.06
C SER A 218 -18.43 -2.49 -0.99
N LEU A 219 -17.98 -3.18 0.06
CA LEU A 219 -18.51 -4.48 0.47
C LEU A 219 -19.47 -4.27 1.62
N PHE A 220 -20.62 -4.96 1.61
CA PHE A 220 -21.54 -4.97 2.73
C PHE A 220 -22.35 -6.26 2.75
N VAL A 221 -22.83 -6.63 3.93
CA VAL A 221 -23.73 -7.76 4.11
C VAL A 221 -25.13 -7.23 4.35
N HIS A 222 -26.09 -7.78 3.63
CA HIS A 222 -27.50 -7.49 3.78
C HIS A 222 -28.30 -8.79 3.65
N ASP A 223 -29.21 -9.05 4.59
CA ASP A 223 -30.00 -10.30 4.69
C ASP A 223 -29.14 -11.57 4.54
N SER A 224 -28.00 -11.60 5.23
CA SER A 224 -27.01 -12.69 5.20
C SER A 224 -26.30 -12.91 3.87
N VAL A 225 -26.50 -12.05 2.88
CA VAL A 225 -25.90 -12.09 1.55
C VAL A 225 -24.83 -11.03 1.43
N LEU A 226 -23.73 -11.35 0.78
CA LEU A 226 -22.65 -10.40 0.54
C LEU A 226 -22.91 -9.64 -0.77
N TYR A 227 -22.81 -8.31 -0.71
CA TYR A 227 -22.95 -7.41 -1.84
C TYR A 227 -21.68 -6.61 -2.06
N LEU A 228 -21.45 -6.25 -3.31
CA LEU A 228 -20.46 -5.28 -3.75
C LEU A 228 -21.16 -4.24 -4.60
N MET A 229 -21.07 -2.95 -4.22
CA MET A 229 -21.65 -1.84 -4.98
C MET A 229 -20.57 -0.82 -5.33
N GLY A 230 -20.46 -0.45 -6.60
CA GLY A 230 -19.43 0.46 -7.08
C GLY A 230 -19.68 0.91 -8.50
N THR A 231 -18.59 1.07 -9.27
CA THR A 231 -18.66 1.46 -10.69
C THR A 231 -18.00 0.42 -11.58
N LYS A 232 -18.45 0.30 -12.82
CA LYS A 232 -17.85 -0.59 -13.81
C LYS A 232 -16.54 0.00 -14.32
N GLY A 233 -15.43 -0.72 -14.16
CA GLY A 233 -14.11 -0.39 -14.72
C GLY A 233 -13.41 0.85 -14.15
N GLY A 234 -14.11 1.77 -13.54
CA GLY A 234 -13.63 3.09 -13.09
C GLY A 234 -14.76 4.10 -13.22
N PHE A 235 -14.55 5.22 -13.87
CA PHE A 235 -15.56 6.24 -14.09
C PHE A 235 -16.59 5.83 -15.16
N ASN A 236 -17.54 4.95 -14.83
CA ASN A 236 -18.51 4.40 -15.76
C ASN A 236 -19.85 4.12 -15.06
N HIS A 237 -20.61 3.10 -15.49
CA HIS A 237 -21.90 2.74 -14.91
C HIS A 237 -21.83 2.45 -13.41
N MET A 238 -22.89 2.78 -12.67
CA MET A 238 -23.09 2.26 -11.33
C MET A 238 -23.51 0.79 -11.42
N VAL A 239 -22.88 -0.04 -10.60
CA VAL A 239 -23.15 -1.49 -10.56
C VAL A 239 -23.28 -2.00 -9.14
N ILE A 240 -24.09 -3.06 -8.98
CA ILE A 240 -24.15 -3.86 -7.77
C ILE A 240 -24.07 -5.33 -8.13
N LEU A 241 -23.26 -6.09 -7.39
CA LEU A 241 -23.09 -7.51 -7.53
C LEU A 241 -23.48 -8.19 -6.23
N ARG A 242 -23.95 -9.44 -6.35
CA ARG A 242 -24.38 -10.27 -5.24
C ARG A 242 -23.59 -11.57 -5.22
N SER A 243 -23.26 -12.03 -4.02
CA SER A 243 -22.65 -13.35 -3.77
C SER A 243 -23.43 -14.09 -2.69
N ASP A 244 -23.94 -15.26 -3.03
CA ASP A 244 -24.69 -16.12 -2.11
C ASP A 244 -23.78 -17.13 -1.40
N ASP A 245 -22.49 -17.20 -1.74
CA ASP A 245 -21.52 -18.17 -1.25
C ASP A 245 -20.34 -17.54 -0.50
N GLY A 246 -20.56 -16.34 0.04
CA GLY A 246 -19.59 -15.63 0.86
C GLY A 246 -18.41 -15.04 0.07
N GLY A 247 -18.62 -14.67 -1.17
CA GLY A 247 -17.65 -13.94 -2.00
C GLY A 247 -16.84 -14.81 -2.97
N ARG A 248 -17.18 -16.10 -3.13
CA ARG A 248 -16.51 -16.99 -4.10
C ARG A 248 -17.00 -16.73 -5.52
N ASN A 249 -18.32 -16.69 -5.71
CA ASN A 249 -18.95 -16.41 -6.98
C ASN A 249 -19.82 -15.16 -6.89
N TRP A 250 -19.93 -14.42 -8.00
CA TRP A 250 -20.61 -13.15 -8.07
C TRP A 250 -21.53 -13.08 -9.28
N THR A 251 -22.69 -12.41 -9.11
CA THR A 251 -23.54 -12.08 -10.23
C THR A 251 -22.83 -11.11 -11.19
N THR A 252 -23.20 -11.13 -12.46
CA THR A 252 -22.67 -10.18 -13.48
C THR A 252 -23.71 -9.09 -13.76
N PRO A 253 -23.34 -7.81 -13.63
CA PRO A 253 -24.25 -6.70 -13.92
C PRO A 253 -24.42 -6.53 -15.45
N ILE A 254 -25.53 -7.08 -15.98
CA ILE A 254 -25.78 -7.09 -17.43
C ILE A 254 -26.89 -6.11 -17.86
N ASP A 255 -27.90 -5.90 -17.03
CA ASP A 255 -29.02 -5.01 -17.32
C ASP A 255 -29.64 -4.43 -16.03
N SER A 256 -30.71 -3.65 -16.18
CA SER A 256 -31.37 -2.94 -15.09
C SER A 256 -32.02 -3.85 -14.04
N LYS A 257 -32.22 -5.12 -14.31
CA LYS A 257 -32.77 -6.13 -13.37
C LYS A 257 -31.69 -6.97 -12.71
N HIS A 258 -30.46 -6.94 -13.26
CA HIS A 258 -29.36 -7.80 -12.85
C HIS A 258 -28.13 -6.96 -12.45
N GLY A 259 -28.32 -5.84 -11.75
CA GLY A 259 -27.23 -5.12 -11.09
C GLY A 259 -26.60 -3.97 -11.86
N LEU A 260 -27.05 -3.65 -13.07
CA LEU A 260 -26.68 -2.42 -13.78
C LEU A 260 -27.61 -1.29 -13.32
N LEU A 261 -27.14 -0.45 -12.38
CA LEU A 261 -27.97 0.54 -11.70
C LEU A 261 -28.11 1.87 -12.45
N SER A 262 -27.30 2.11 -13.47
CA SER A 262 -27.40 3.30 -14.30
C SER A 262 -27.63 2.92 -15.76
N GLY A 263 -28.38 3.72 -16.51
CA GLY A 263 -28.61 3.54 -17.94
C GLY A 263 -27.33 3.68 -18.77
N GLU A 264 -27.28 4.60 -19.70
CA GLU A 264 -26.10 4.84 -20.54
C GLU A 264 -24.83 5.13 -19.72
N SER A 265 -23.67 4.81 -20.32
CA SER A 265 -22.37 5.08 -19.73
C SER A 265 -22.21 6.55 -19.37
N LYS A 266 -22.06 6.83 -18.12
CA LYS A 266 -21.84 8.16 -17.53
C LYS A 266 -20.63 8.06 -16.61
N SER A 267 -19.99 9.17 -16.31
CA SER A 267 -18.86 9.18 -15.39
C SER A 267 -19.34 9.20 -13.95
N TYR A 268 -19.70 8.03 -13.41
CA TYR A 268 -20.00 7.86 -11.99
C TYR A 268 -18.74 7.59 -11.18
N HIS A 269 -18.76 8.03 -9.94
CA HIS A 269 -17.69 7.87 -8.97
C HIS A 269 -18.27 7.55 -7.59
N SER A 270 -17.46 7.01 -6.73
CA SER A 270 -17.73 6.81 -5.31
C SER A 270 -16.40 6.54 -4.57
N ALA A 271 -16.47 6.23 -3.27
CA ALA A 271 -15.35 5.75 -2.49
C ALA A 271 -15.65 4.40 -1.86
N SER A 272 -14.65 3.75 -1.30
CA SER A 272 -14.80 2.51 -0.54
C SER A 272 -15.32 2.80 0.88
N VAL A 273 -16.51 3.42 0.95
CA VAL A 273 -17.18 3.82 2.19
C VAL A 273 -18.34 2.86 2.49
N PRO A 274 -18.70 2.64 3.76
CA PRO A 274 -19.83 1.76 4.11
C PRO A 274 -21.16 2.30 3.58
N VAL A 275 -22.13 1.42 3.40
CA VAL A 275 -23.53 1.80 3.26
C VAL A 275 -24.11 2.16 4.63
N ALA A 276 -25.09 3.06 4.67
CA ALA A 276 -25.81 3.41 5.90
C ALA A 276 -27.21 2.80 5.91
N TYR A 277 -27.73 2.47 7.08
CA TYR A 277 -29.09 1.93 7.28
C TYR A 277 -29.89 2.93 8.11
N ALA A 278 -30.90 3.49 7.53
CA ALA A 278 -31.82 4.42 8.21
C ALA A 278 -33.18 4.45 7.53
N LYS A 279 -34.23 4.75 8.31
CA LYS A 279 -35.62 4.94 7.81
C LYS A 279 -36.11 3.79 6.92
N GLY A 280 -35.77 2.52 7.26
CA GLY A 280 -36.15 1.34 6.49
C GLY A 280 -35.49 1.25 5.11
N ARG A 281 -34.38 1.93 4.91
CA ARG A 281 -33.66 1.95 3.62
C ARG A 281 -32.15 1.75 3.81
N ILE A 282 -31.52 1.28 2.76
CA ILE A 282 -30.07 1.27 2.58
C ILE A 282 -29.70 2.55 1.81
N TRP A 283 -28.67 3.27 2.28
CA TRP A 283 -28.20 4.52 1.72
C TRP A 283 -26.76 4.41 1.26
N ARG A 284 -26.47 5.03 0.11
CA ARG A 284 -25.14 5.08 -0.50
C ARG A 284 -24.88 6.45 -1.10
N ALA A 285 -23.76 7.07 -0.73
CA ALA A 285 -23.27 8.28 -1.40
C ALA A 285 -22.59 7.93 -2.71
N MET A 286 -22.85 8.72 -3.74
CA MET A 286 -22.30 8.57 -5.09
C MET A 286 -22.04 9.95 -5.68
N GLU A 287 -21.21 10.02 -6.70
CA GLU A 287 -20.94 11.20 -7.48
C GLU A 287 -21.14 10.94 -8.96
N ASP A 288 -21.46 11.99 -9.72
CA ASP A 288 -21.45 11.97 -11.17
C ASP A 288 -20.76 13.19 -11.78
N ASN A 289 -20.25 13.01 -12.98
CA ASN A 289 -19.73 14.09 -13.80
C ASN A 289 -20.67 14.34 -14.98
N LEU A 290 -21.87 14.87 -14.68
CA LEU A 290 -22.90 15.12 -15.68
C LEU A 290 -23.22 16.62 -15.81
N PRO A 291 -23.47 17.11 -17.02
CA PRO A 291 -23.30 16.42 -18.30
C PRO A 291 -21.82 16.04 -18.57
N LYS A 292 -21.62 14.98 -19.31
CA LYS A 292 -20.28 14.45 -19.61
C LYS A 292 -19.34 15.55 -20.11
N GLY A 293 -18.12 15.59 -19.58
CA GLY A 293 -17.12 16.61 -19.92
C GLY A 293 -17.12 17.85 -19.03
N LYS A 294 -18.03 17.96 -18.06
CA LYS A 294 -17.89 18.99 -17.01
C LYS A 294 -16.68 18.67 -16.14
N ARG A 295 -16.00 19.73 -15.69
CA ARG A 295 -14.75 19.61 -14.93
C ARG A 295 -14.95 19.03 -13.53
N TYR A 296 -16.16 19.19 -12.94
CA TYR A 296 -16.39 18.92 -11.53
C TYR A 296 -17.48 17.88 -11.31
N PHE A 297 -17.24 16.99 -10.37
CA PHE A 297 -18.24 16.02 -9.92
C PHE A 297 -19.30 16.67 -9.05
N ARG A 298 -20.53 16.15 -9.15
CA ARG A 298 -21.68 16.51 -8.33
C ARG A 298 -21.97 15.34 -7.39
N ALA A 299 -22.29 15.64 -6.12
CA ALA A 299 -22.65 14.63 -5.14
C ALA A 299 -24.15 14.33 -5.13
N PHE A 300 -24.52 13.08 -4.88
CA PHE A 300 -25.91 12.68 -4.69
C PHE A 300 -25.99 11.42 -3.81
N MET A 301 -27.18 11.21 -3.23
CA MET A 301 -27.48 10.02 -2.44
C MET A 301 -28.35 9.07 -3.22
N MET A 302 -28.05 7.78 -3.13
CA MET A 302 -28.94 6.70 -3.55
C MET A 302 -29.50 5.98 -2.34
N SER A 303 -30.74 5.48 -2.45
CA SER A 303 -31.28 4.60 -1.42
C SER A 303 -32.27 3.60 -2.00
N ALA A 304 -32.37 2.42 -1.39
CA ALA A 304 -33.36 1.38 -1.68
C ALA A 304 -34.04 0.91 -0.40
N PRO A 305 -35.32 0.49 -0.42
CA PRO A 305 -35.94 -0.18 0.72
C PRO A 305 -35.13 -1.41 1.13
N ILE A 306 -35.01 -1.68 2.44
CA ILE A 306 -34.20 -2.79 2.94
C ILE A 306 -34.68 -4.17 2.48
N ASN A 307 -35.97 -4.30 2.13
CA ASN A 307 -36.57 -5.55 1.65
C ASN A 307 -36.67 -5.63 0.12
N ALA A 308 -36.08 -4.71 -0.60
CA ALA A 308 -36.13 -4.71 -2.06
C ALA A 308 -35.07 -5.62 -2.68
N ASN A 309 -35.31 -6.04 -3.92
CA ASN A 309 -34.25 -6.67 -4.71
C ASN A 309 -33.22 -5.61 -5.11
N LEU A 310 -32.06 -5.59 -4.44
CA LEU A 310 -31.01 -4.59 -4.65
C LEU A 310 -30.37 -4.66 -6.04
N LEU A 311 -30.53 -5.78 -6.77
CA LEU A 311 -30.05 -5.90 -8.14
C LEU A 311 -30.95 -5.17 -9.16
N ASP A 312 -32.18 -4.85 -8.77
CA ASP A 312 -33.12 -4.12 -9.64
C ASP A 312 -32.88 -2.61 -9.52
N SER A 313 -32.51 -1.98 -10.61
CA SER A 313 -32.29 -0.52 -10.65
C SER A 313 -33.53 0.28 -10.26
N ALA A 314 -34.74 -0.24 -10.51
CA ALA A 314 -36.01 0.41 -10.16
C ALA A 314 -36.26 0.48 -8.63
N ALA A 315 -35.57 -0.35 -7.84
CA ALA A 315 -35.64 -0.30 -6.38
C ALA A 315 -34.88 0.93 -5.80
N TRP A 316 -33.97 1.51 -6.56
CA TRP A 316 -33.11 2.61 -6.12
C TRP A 316 -33.70 3.96 -6.49
N THR A 317 -33.86 4.81 -5.50
CA THR A 317 -34.18 6.23 -5.68
C THR A 317 -32.89 7.03 -5.54
N ARG A 318 -32.82 8.15 -6.29
CA ARG A 318 -31.71 9.06 -6.29
C ARG A 318 -32.17 10.45 -5.87
N SER A 319 -31.41 11.12 -5.03
CA SER A 319 -31.61 12.55 -4.77
C SER A 319 -31.20 13.37 -5.99
N GLU A 320 -31.60 14.64 -6.00
CA GLU A 320 -30.99 15.62 -6.90
C GLU A 320 -29.49 15.67 -6.64
N ALA A 321 -28.72 15.88 -7.72
CA ALA A 321 -27.27 16.00 -7.60
C ALA A 321 -26.90 17.43 -7.21
N LEU A 322 -26.14 17.57 -6.11
CA LEU A 322 -25.61 18.84 -5.63
C LEU A 322 -24.49 19.31 -6.59
N PRO A 323 -24.68 20.41 -7.32
CA PRO A 323 -23.66 20.96 -8.18
C PRO A 323 -22.45 21.43 -7.35
N TYR A 324 -21.26 21.31 -7.90
CA TYR A 324 -20.09 21.90 -7.28
C TYR A 324 -20.18 23.43 -7.29
N ASP A 325 -19.97 24.02 -6.11
CA ASP A 325 -19.91 25.46 -5.91
C ASP A 325 -18.59 25.83 -5.21
N SER A 326 -17.70 26.45 -5.98
CA SER A 326 -16.38 26.85 -5.47
C SER A 326 -16.45 27.96 -4.42
N THR A 327 -17.55 28.71 -4.34
CA THR A 327 -17.71 29.82 -3.37
C THR A 327 -17.82 29.31 -1.93
N TRP A 328 -18.23 28.04 -1.74
CA TRP A 328 -18.36 27.45 -0.42
C TRP A 328 -17.01 27.15 0.23
N LEU A 329 -15.94 27.07 -0.55
CA LEU A 329 -14.61 26.64 -0.08
C LEU A 329 -13.64 27.80 0.15
N GLY A 330 -14.04 29.04 -0.13
CA GLY A 330 -13.20 30.23 -0.01
C GLY A 330 -11.83 30.03 -0.69
N THR A 331 -11.61 30.62 -1.83
CA THR A 331 -10.35 30.76 -2.58
C THR A 331 -9.69 29.50 -3.19
N ASP A 332 -9.32 29.62 -4.45
CA ASP A 332 -8.21 29.05 -5.25
C ASP A 332 -7.91 27.54 -5.18
N ARG A 333 -8.79 26.69 -4.69
CA ARG A 333 -8.55 25.24 -4.74
C ARG A 333 -9.13 24.64 -6.01
N THR A 334 -8.25 24.10 -6.85
CA THR A 334 -8.60 23.34 -8.05
C THR A 334 -8.97 21.91 -7.67
N PHE A 335 -10.19 21.68 -7.16
CA PHE A 335 -10.70 20.34 -6.92
C PHE A 335 -11.50 19.82 -8.11
N ASN A 336 -11.61 18.48 -8.16
CA ASN A 336 -12.43 17.81 -9.17
C ASN A 336 -13.92 17.79 -8.83
N GLY A 337 -14.40 18.63 -7.92
CA GLY A 337 -15.78 18.70 -7.44
C GLY A 337 -15.99 18.02 -6.09
N TRP A 338 -17.25 17.71 -5.77
CA TRP A 338 -17.61 16.96 -4.58
C TRP A 338 -17.27 15.49 -4.80
N LEU A 339 -16.40 14.92 -3.96
CA LEU A 339 -15.88 13.56 -4.13
C LEU A 339 -15.98 12.76 -2.83
N GLU A 340 -15.97 11.44 -3.00
CA GLU A 340 -15.82 10.46 -1.94
C GLU A 340 -16.79 10.65 -0.78
N GLY A 341 -18.06 10.87 -1.14
CA GLY A 341 -19.15 11.01 -0.19
C GLY A 341 -19.31 9.79 0.70
N ASN A 342 -19.62 10.05 1.97
CA ASN A 342 -19.89 9.02 2.95
C ASN A 342 -21.24 9.25 3.63
N ALA A 343 -22.19 8.34 3.40
CA ALA A 343 -23.51 8.39 4.03
C ALA A 343 -23.39 8.07 5.54
N VAL A 344 -23.79 9.02 6.38
CA VAL A 344 -23.75 8.90 7.84
C VAL A 344 -25.13 9.16 8.42
N VAL A 345 -25.52 8.39 9.43
CA VAL A 345 -26.78 8.58 10.16
C VAL A 345 -26.50 9.41 11.40
N THR A 346 -27.17 10.56 11.52
CA THR A 346 -27.07 11.42 12.71
C THR A 346 -27.83 10.79 13.89
N ARG A 347 -27.62 11.35 15.09
CA ARG A 347 -28.34 10.92 16.29
C ARG A 347 -29.87 11.04 16.15
N GLU A 348 -30.34 12.04 15.41
CA GLU A 348 -31.75 12.29 15.13
C GLU A 348 -32.31 11.41 14.01
N GLY A 349 -31.50 10.49 13.46
CA GLY A 349 -31.89 9.58 12.38
C GLY A 349 -31.89 10.23 10.98
N ASN A 350 -31.30 11.41 10.81
CA ASN A 350 -31.11 11.98 9.49
C ASN A 350 -29.92 11.32 8.79
N VAL A 351 -30.00 11.22 7.46
CA VAL A 351 -28.91 10.75 6.63
C VAL A 351 -28.23 11.96 6.00
N VAL A 352 -26.95 12.11 6.25
CA VAL A 352 -26.12 13.19 5.70
C VAL A 352 -24.98 12.62 4.89
N ASP A 353 -24.53 13.38 3.90
CA ASP A 353 -23.38 13.06 3.08
C ASP A 353 -22.17 13.89 3.54
N ILE A 354 -21.09 13.23 3.94
CA ILE A 354 -19.82 13.88 4.29
C ILE A 354 -18.90 13.76 3.08
N LEU A 355 -18.58 14.88 2.46
CA LEU A 355 -17.81 14.94 1.23
C LEU A 355 -16.33 15.27 1.49
N ARG A 356 -15.46 14.68 0.69
CA ARG A 356 -14.09 15.15 0.58
C ARG A 356 -14.06 16.43 -0.26
N ILE A 357 -13.37 17.41 0.25
CA ILE A 357 -13.14 18.72 -0.38
C ILE A 357 -11.66 18.99 -0.62
#